data_841117c28cf52d33463844a42735e5d6
#
_entry.id   841117c28cf52d33463844a42735e5d6
#
_cell.length_a   1.000
_cell.length_b   1.000
_cell.length_c   1.000
_cell.angle_alpha   90.00
_cell.angle_beta   90.00
_cell.angle_gamma   90.00
#
_symmetry.space_group_name_H-M   'P 1'
#
loop_
_entity.id
_entity.type
_entity.pdbx_description
1 polymer ?
#
loop_
_entity_poly.entity_id
_entity_poly.type
_entity_poly.pdbx_seq_one_letter_code
_entity_poly.pdbx_strand_id
1 'polypeptide(L)'
;MQRRPSENPPESRMNLLNLILFINISPLMLTYTPPESRAPVQAREHPWLLLLLVFAWLWPGVFSHDLWNPAEPQVYAAVENFIRGGNAWMPAVLGEPYFDVSPVYVWVAAFFQTALSPWAADVYSASRFATVLFTAIGLTGCGMAGYRFLGRHQGRSVVLILIGCAGLIMSGHFLGGMSVVFAALGMCLYGFSLVQTRVIMAALLLGAGWALLSLSPGWLLAAAFMLMALSLPLSRQWRIKRYYITLIGAFAVALPLMSVYPFALYHTDAAAFFVWWQYHLFGDFGGSASFQTAFSLPYYLKNLFWFAFPAWALALWTASRIKLHQERWGVLALSWLAVAFLLLAASSSRYQNNLLWLLPPLALLGAARLDGLRRGAAAFINWFGIMTFGLLAVFLWLGFFAMNYGWPAKLAERSAYFSPYYTPDISIMPMVVALSFTPVWLWAITRK
;
A
#
# COMPACT_ATOMS: atom_id res chain seq x y z
N MET A 1 14.41 -67.72 -54.04
CA MET A 1 15.25 -67.97 -55.23
C MET A 1 15.60 -66.59 -55.82
N GLN A 2 16.97 -66.40 -56.00
CA GLN A 2 17.70 -65.46 -56.86
C GLN A 2 17.52 -63.93 -56.65
N ARG A 3 18.50 -63.30 -56.09
CA ARG A 3 19.78 -62.73 -56.56
C ARG A 3 19.69 -61.28 -57.00
N ARG A 4 20.51 -60.50 -56.33
CA ARG A 4 20.96 -59.12 -56.70
C ARG A 4 21.68 -59.15 -58.06
N PRO A 5 21.79 -57.98 -58.71
CA PRO A 5 23.10 -57.39 -58.64
C PRO A 5 23.08 -55.85 -58.35
N SER A 6 24.27 -55.43 -57.95
CA SER A 6 24.82 -54.13 -57.68
C SER A 6 24.92 -53.24 -58.87
N GLU A 7 24.63 -51.95 -58.75
CA GLU A 7 25.19 -50.91 -59.63
C GLU A 7 25.56 -49.68 -58.78
N ASN A 8 26.84 -49.28 -58.87
CA ASN A 8 27.35 -48.04 -58.32
C ASN A 8 26.82 -46.82 -59.09
N PRO A 9 26.47 -45.72 -58.44
CA PRO A 9 26.18 -44.47 -59.13
C PRO A 9 27.48 -43.72 -59.46
N PRO A 10 27.50 -42.90 -60.54
CA PRO A 10 28.69 -42.23 -61.04
C PRO A 10 29.05 -41.01 -60.19
N GLU A 11 30.37 -40.79 -60.07
CA GLU A 11 30.97 -39.57 -59.56
C GLU A 11 30.45 -38.35 -60.34
N SER A 12 29.55 -37.59 -59.73
CA SER A 12 29.15 -36.27 -60.24
C SER A 12 30.04 -35.20 -59.60
N ARG A 13 30.80 -34.51 -60.45
CA ARG A 13 31.58 -33.32 -60.12
C ARG A 13 30.80 -32.35 -59.29
N MET A 14 31.17 -32.11 -58.08
CA MET A 14 30.65 -31.11 -57.20
C MET A 14 31.00 -29.73 -57.76
N ASN A 15 30.07 -29.07 -58.40
CA ASN A 15 30.22 -27.70 -58.91
C ASN A 15 30.41 -26.73 -57.72
N LEU A 16 31.40 -25.83 -57.86
CA LEU A 16 31.68 -24.73 -56.91
C LEU A 16 30.41 -23.94 -56.52
N LEU A 17 29.41 -23.90 -57.35
CA LEU A 17 28.10 -23.27 -57.06
C LEU A 17 27.34 -24.02 -55.96
N ASN A 18 27.43 -25.32 -55.88
CA ASN A 18 26.80 -26.11 -54.80
C ASN A 18 27.54 -25.98 -53.46
N LEU A 19 28.83 -25.69 -53.49
CA LEU A 19 29.62 -25.41 -52.30
C LEU A 19 29.25 -24.02 -51.73
N ILE A 20 28.97 -23.01 -52.62
CA ILE A 20 28.53 -21.69 -52.22
C ILE A 20 27.06 -21.70 -51.73
N LEU A 21 26.22 -22.57 -52.24
CA LEU A 21 24.87 -22.79 -51.74
C LEU A 21 24.83 -23.61 -50.44
N PHE A 22 25.85 -24.38 -50.13
CA PHE A 22 25.99 -25.05 -48.81
C PHE A 22 26.60 -24.14 -47.74
N ILE A 23 27.24 -23.02 -48.12
CA ILE A 23 27.66 -21.94 -47.24
C ILE A 23 26.52 -20.92 -47.10
N ASN A 24 25.39 -21.15 -47.73
CA ASN A 24 24.18 -20.41 -47.52
C ASN A 24 23.69 -20.75 -46.10
N ILE A 25 24.19 -19.96 -45.14
CA ILE A 25 23.45 -19.48 -44.00
C ILE A 25 22.16 -20.30 -43.84
N SER A 26 22.33 -21.53 -43.36
CA SER A 26 21.28 -22.05 -42.48
C SER A 26 21.09 -20.94 -41.48
N PRO A 27 19.92 -20.26 -41.42
CA PRO A 27 19.69 -19.44 -40.25
C PRO A 27 20.02 -20.41 -39.14
N LEU A 28 20.99 -20.08 -38.30
CA LEU A 28 21.08 -20.57 -36.94
C LEU A 28 19.72 -20.24 -36.34
N MET A 29 18.71 -21.01 -36.70
CA MET A 29 17.63 -21.29 -35.82
C MET A 29 18.38 -21.89 -34.62
N LEU A 30 18.72 -21.01 -33.71
CA LEU A 30 18.79 -21.34 -32.31
C LEU A 30 17.45 -22.07 -32.09
N THR A 31 17.47 -23.39 -32.36
CA THR A 31 16.47 -24.29 -31.83
C THR A 31 16.63 -24.06 -30.34
N TYR A 32 15.80 -23.15 -29.84
CA TYR A 32 15.53 -23.05 -28.42
C TYR A 32 14.98 -24.42 -28.09
N THR A 33 15.85 -25.32 -27.71
CA THR A 33 15.49 -26.47 -26.86
C THR A 33 15.01 -25.78 -25.61
N PRO A 34 13.68 -25.76 -25.34
CA PRO A 34 13.20 -25.29 -24.07
C PRO A 34 14.02 -26.09 -23.06
N PRO A 35 14.67 -25.45 -22.08
CA PRO A 35 15.36 -26.17 -21.05
C PRO A 35 14.36 -27.22 -20.59
N GLU A 36 14.74 -28.50 -20.73
CA GLU A 36 13.94 -29.61 -20.23
C GLU A 36 13.33 -29.13 -18.95
N SER A 37 12.02 -29.25 -18.83
CA SER A 37 11.28 -28.71 -17.69
C SER A 37 11.92 -29.32 -16.45
N ARG A 38 12.99 -28.71 -15.99
CA ARG A 38 13.50 -28.93 -14.63
C ARG A 38 12.27 -28.64 -13.80
N ALA A 39 11.70 -29.68 -13.23
CA ALA A 39 10.63 -29.57 -12.27
C ALA A 39 10.97 -28.36 -11.44
N PRO A 40 10.12 -27.31 -11.40
CA PRO A 40 10.48 -26.04 -10.83
C PRO A 40 11.11 -26.38 -9.49
N VAL A 41 12.42 -26.09 -9.35
CA VAL A 41 13.11 -26.27 -8.08
C VAL A 41 12.21 -25.49 -7.15
N GLN A 42 11.47 -26.20 -6.28
CA GLN A 42 10.63 -25.57 -5.31
C GLN A 42 11.59 -24.75 -4.45
N ALA A 43 11.77 -23.50 -4.84
CA ALA A 43 12.61 -22.57 -4.12
C ALA A 43 12.08 -22.61 -2.70
N ARG A 44 12.91 -23.12 -1.77
CA ARG A 44 12.54 -23.32 -0.37
C ARG A 44 12.03 -21.98 0.14
N GLU A 45 10.70 -21.89 0.22
CA GLU A 45 10.06 -20.64 0.52
C GLU A 45 10.36 -20.26 1.97
N HIS A 46 10.95 -19.11 2.16
CA HIS A 46 11.27 -18.56 3.46
C HIS A 46 10.27 -17.41 3.77
N PRO A 47 9.04 -17.70 4.26
CA PRO A 47 8.04 -16.67 4.56
C PRO A 47 8.54 -15.67 5.59
N TRP A 48 9.45 -16.07 6.47
CA TRP A 48 10.06 -15.21 7.47
C TRP A 48 10.89 -14.06 6.86
N LEU A 49 11.45 -14.23 5.64
CA LEU A 49 12.16 -13.15 4.94
C LEU A 49 11.22 -11.99 4.59
N LEU A 50 9.98 -12.26 4.18
CA LEU A 50 9.00 -11.21 3.95
C LEU A 50 8.62 -10.52 5.26
N LEU A 51 8.42 -11.27 6.33
CA LEU A 51 8.13 -10.70 7.64
C LEU A 51 9.29 -9.83 8.13
N LEU A 52 10.53 -10.29 7.96
CA LEU A 52 11.72 -9.51 8.28
C LEU A 52 11.80 -8.23 7.46
N LEU A 53 11.53 -8.31 6.14
CA LEU A 53 11.53 -7.16 5.25
C LEU A 53 10.45 -6.14 5.64
N VAL A 54 9.22 -6.60 5.92
CA VAL A 54 8.13 -5.73 6.36
C VAL A 54 8.47 -5.10 7.72
N PHE A 55 9.03 -5.87 8.64
CA PHE A 55 9.49 -5.34 9.93
C PHE A 55 10.59 -4.28 9.73
N ALA A 56 11.60 -4.58 8.93
CA ALA A 56 12.69 -3.65 8.62
C ALA A 56 12.19 -2.40 7.88
N TRP A 57 11.11 -2.51 7.11
CA TRP A 57 10.49 -1.38 6.42
C TRP A 57 9.64 -0.53 7.37
N LEU A 58 8.89 -1.15 8.29
CA LEU A 58 8.02 -0.43 9.24
C LEU A 58 8.81 0.33 10.30
N TRP A 59 10.01 -0.16 10.66
CA TRP A 59 10.76 0.35 11.81
C TRP A 59 11.47 1.69 11.57
N PRO A 60 12.25 1.90 10.47
CA PRO A 60 12.83 3.19 10.16
C PRO A 60 11.74 4.22 9.86
N GLY A 61 11.91 5.45 10.31
CA GLY A 61 10.92 6.51 10.12
C GLY A 61 9.85 6.59 11.22
N VAL A 62 9.90 5.70 12.22
CA VAL A 62 9.10 5.81 13.44
C VAL A 62 9.89 6.49 14.55
N PHE A 63 11.19 6.23 14.61
CA PHE A 63 12.07 6.66 15.69
C PHE A 63 12.87 7.91 15.37
N SER A 64 13.21 8.63 16.44
CA SER A 64 14.27 9.64 16.48
C SER A 64 14.10 10.79 15.51
N HIS A 65 12.87 11.23 15.25
CA HIS A 65 12.61 12.46 14.52
C HIS A 65 11.48 13.26 15.14
N ASP A 66 11.57 14.56 15.03
CA ASP A 66 10.55 15.50 15.46
C ASP A 66 9.24 15.33 14.70
N LEU A 67 8.18 15.96 15.19
CA LEU A 67 6.87 15.95 14.56
C LEU A 67 6.90 16.75 13.25
N TRP A 68 6.39 16.17 12.17
CA TRP A 68 6.31 16.83 10.86
C TRP A 68 5.16 17.85 10.82
N ASN A 69 5.53 19.11 10.72
CA ASN A 69 4.58 20.21 10.63
C ASN A 69 3.80 20.20 9.30
N PRO A 70 2.52 20.64 9.30
CA PRO A 70 1.72 21.07 10.45
C PRO A 70 0.87 19.94 11.07
N ALA A 71 0.77 18.77 10.44
CA ALA A 71 -0.28 17.81 10.77
C ALA A 71 0.04 16.90 11.96
N GLU A 72 1.29 16.40 12.09
CA GLU A 72 1.62 15.53 13.22
C GLU A 72 1.51 16.22 14.60
N PRO A 73 1.93 17.51 14.77
CA PRO A 73 1.76 18.20 16.04
C PRO A 73 0.30 18.29 16.50
N GLN A 74 -0.65 18.48 15.57
CA GLN A 74 -2.08 18.52 15.91
C GLN A 74 -2.59 17.17 16.40
N VAL A 75 -2.22 16.09 15.71
CA VAL A 75 -2.57 14.73 16.14
C VAL A 75 -1.92 14.39 17.48
N TYR A 76 -0.65 14.74 17.65
CA TYR A 76 0.04 14.52 18.92
C TYR A 76 -0.59 15.30 20.07
N ALA A 77 -0.96 16.57 19.84
CA ALA A 77 -1.67 17.39 20.84
C ALA A 77 -3.00 16.75 21.25
N ALA A 78 -3.72 16.13 20.32
CA ALA A 78 -4.95 15.41 20.66
C ALA A 78 -4.67 14.13 21.48
N VAL A 79 -3.57 13.41 21.21
CA VAL A 79 -3.12 12.26 22.01
C VAL A 79 -2.74 12.69 23.41
N GLU A 80 -1.95 13.75 23.54
CA GLU A 80 -1.51 14.30 24.82
C GLU A 80 -2.69 14.84 25.64
N ASN A 81 -3.66 15.51 25.01
CA ASN A 81 -4.91 15.95 25.66
C ASN A 81 -5.66 14.76 26.27
N PHE A 82 -5.79 13.64 25.50
CA PHE A 82 -6.45 12.45 25.98
C PHE A 82 -5.72 11.81 27.17
N ILE A 83 -4.38 11.71 27.14
CA ILE A 83 -3.57 11.16 28.25
C ILE A 83 -3.73 12.01 29.51
N ARG A 84 -3.85 13.32 29.38
CA ARG A 84 -4.07 14.25 30.52
C ARG A 84 -5.51 14.26 31.07
N GLY A 85 -6.34 13.30 30.66
CA GLY A 85 -7.72 13.18 31.14
C GLY A 85 -8.76 13.85 30.26
N GLY A 86 -8.40 14.20 29.03
CA GLY A 86 -9.34 14.67 28.02
C GLY A 86 -10.39 13.62 27.65
N ASN A 87 -11.43 14.07 26.98
CA ASN A 87 -12.56 13.22 26.61
C ASN A 87 -12.17 12.17 25.55
N ALA A 88 -12.49 10.91 25.81
CA ALA A 88 -12.17 9.79 24.91
C ALA A 88 -12.91 9.89 23.56
N TRP A 89 -14.10 10.41 23.52
CA TRP A 89 -14.95 10.50 22.34
C TRP A 89 -14.79 11.81 21.56
N MET A 90 -14.14 12.79 22.15
CA MET A 90 -13.93 14.11 21.58
C MET A 90 -12.44 14.47 21.65
N PRO A 91 -11.63 14.00 20.68
CA PRO A 91 -10.27 14.51 20.58
C PRO A 91 -10.26 16.03 20.54
N ALA A 92 -9.36 16.66 21.28
CA ALA A 92 -9.28 18.12 21.36
C ALA A 92 -7.84 18.62 21.22
N VAL A 93 -7.69 19.79 20.61
CA VAL A 93 -6.42 20.50 20.45
C VAL A 93 -6.61 21.92 21.00
N LEU A 94 -5.78 22.32 21.96
CA LEU A 94 -5.88 23.63 22.63
C LEU A 94 -7.28 23.92 23.23
N GLY A 95 -7.99 22.88 23.66
CA GLY A 95 -9.33 23.01 24.24
C GLY A 95 -10.50 22.97 23.24
N GLU A 96 -10.22 23.03 21.94
CA GLU A 96 -11.25 22.96 20.88
C GLU A 96 -11.39 21.53 20.34
N PRO A 97 -12.61 21.05 20.00
CA PRO A 97 -12.82 19.75 19.39
C PRO A 97 -12.05 19.61 18.06
N TYR A 98 -11.35 18.49 17.90
CA TYR A 98 -10.55 18.20 16.72
C TYR A 98 -11.03 16.89 16.07
N PHE A 99 -11.87 17.00 15.04
CA PHE A 99 -12.51 15.86 14.39
C PHE A 99 -11.77 15.31 13.16
N ASP A 100 -10.64 15.92 12.77
CA ASP A 100 -9.85 15.47 11.60
C ASP A 100 -8.99 14.25 11.90
N VAL A 101 -8.94 13.80 13.17
CA VAL A 101 -8.26 12.57 13.57
C VAL A 101 -9.26 11.51 14.05
N SER A 102 -9.01 10.26 13.71
CA SER A 102 -9.81 9.15 14.23
C SER A 102 -9.63 9.00 15.73
N PRO A 103 -10.73 8.95 16.55
CA PRO A 103 -10.61 8.69 17.98
C PRO A 103 -9.93 7.35 18.28
N VAL A 104 -10.15 6.32 17.43
CA VAL A 104 -9.46 5.02 17.56
C VAL A 104 -7.95 5.17 17.41
N TYR A 105 -7.49 6.05 16.52
CA TYR A 105 -6.06 6.33 16.40
C TYR A 105 -5.52 6.96 17.69
N VAL A 106 -6.22 7.94 18.23
CA VAL A 106 -5.83 8.63 19.47
C VAL A 106 -5.73 7.65 20.64
N TRP A 107 -6.72 6.77 20.81
CA TRP A 107 -6.70 5.77 21.88
C TRP A 107 -5.52 4.81 21.79
N VAL A 108 -5.24 4.30 20.57
CA VAL A 108 -4.14 3.36 20.37
C VAL A 108 -2.79 4.07 20.49
N ALA A 109 -2.66 5.30 20.01
CA ALA A 109 -1.44 6.10 20.16
C ALA A 109 -1.17 6.43 21.64
N ALA A 110 -2.19 6.82 22.39
CA ALA A 110 -2.09 7.07 23.83
C ALA A 110 -1.70 5.80 24.60
N PHE A 111 -2.28 4.66 24.24
CA PHE A 111 -1.90 3.37 24.83
C PHE A 111 -0.41 3.08 24.62
N PHE A 112 0.10 3.21 23.40
CA PHE A 112 1.52 2.97 23.14
C PHE A 112 2.41 4.01 23.81
N GLN A 113 2.02 5.28 23.83
CA GLN A 113 2.78 6.33 24.51
C GLN A 113 2.91 6.03 26.01
N THR A 114 1.82 5.71 26.67
CA THR A 114 1.85 5.40 28.11
C THR A 114 2.55 4.08 28.41
N ALA A 115 2.48 3.08 27.53
CA ALA A 115 3.10 1.79 27.73
C ALA A 115 4.60 1.77 27.43
N LEU A 116 5.10 2.57 26.47
CA LEU A 116 6.47 2.50 25.97
C LEU A 116 7.35 3.68 26.40
N SER A 117 6.77 4.85 26.69
CA SER A 117 7.54 6.02 27.11
C SER A 117 7.61 6.11 28.63
N PRO A 118 8.76 6.55 29.22
CA PRO A 118 10.02 6.91 28.54
C PRO A 118 11.02 5.75 28.39
N TRP A 119 10.68 4.56 28.90
CA TRP A 119 11.64 3.48 29.11
C TRP A 119 12.09 2.74 27.82
N ALA A 120 11.25 2.69 26.77
CA ALA A 120 11.57 2.00 25.51
C ALA A 120 11.69 2.94 24.31
N ALA A 121 10.99 4.07 24.34
CA ALA A 121 10.97 5.05 23.26
C ALA A 121 10.66 6.45 23.80
N ASP A 122 11.04 7.49 23.03
CA ASP A 122 10.56 8.85 23.27
C ASP A 122 9.06 8.96 23.03
N VAL A 123 8.45 10.02 23.51
CA VAL A 123 6.98 10.22 23.46
C VAL A 123 6.42 10.22 22.03
N TYR A 124 7.15 10.80 21.07
CA TYR A 124 6.72 10.88 19.69
C TYR A 124 6.82 9.51 18.98
N SER A 125 7.95 8.85 19.13
CA SER A 125 8.17 7.50 18.63
C SER A 125 7.18 6.51 19.22
N ALA A 126 6.93 6.56 20.54
CA ALA A 126 5.98 5.70 21.20
C ALA A 126 4.56 5.87 20.63
N SER A 127 4.09 7.11 20.40
CA SER A 127 2.80 7.38 19.76
C SER A 127 2.70 6.84 18.33
N ARG A 128 3.81 6.88 17.55
CA ARG A 128 3.86 6.38 16.17
C ARG A 128 3.73 4.86 16.06
N PHE A 129 3.90 4.10 17.14
CA PHE A 129 3.60 2.66 17.12
C PHE A 129 2.15 2.35 16.75
N ALA A 130 1.21 3.25 16.99
CA ALA A 130 -0.15 3.12 16.48
C ALA A 130 -0.18 3.05 14.94
N THR A 131 0.59 3.92 14.28
CA THR A 131 0.73 3.89 12.81
C THR A 131 1.34 2.57 12.34
N VAL A 132 2.39 2.09 13.00
CA VAL A 132 3.02 0.78 12.70
C VAL A 132 2.00 -0.35 12.79
N LEU A 133 1.21 -0.39 13.88
CA LEU A 133 0.20 -1.42 14.10
C LEU A 133 -0.86 -1.40 12.97
N PHE A 134 -1.44 -0.25 12.70
CA PHE A 134 -2.49 -0.12 11.67
C PHE A 134 -1.95 -0.40 10.26
N THR A 135 -0.73 0.05 9.95
CA THR A 135 -0.08 -0.24 8.67
C THR A 135 0.20 -1.74 8.52
N ALA A 136 0.67 -2.40 9.58
CA ALA A 136 0.87 -3.85 9.59
C ALA A 136 -0.44 -4.63 9.38
N ILE A 137 -1.55 -4.19 10.00
CA ILE A 137 -2.88 -4.77 9.76
C ILE A 137 -3.28 -4.62 8.30
N GLY A 138 -3.11 -3.43 7.72
CA GLY A 138 -3.42 -3.16 6.32
C GLY A 138 -2.61 -4.02 5.35
N LEU A 139 -1.28 -4.08 5.54
CA LEU A 139 -0.37 -4.93 4.73
C LEU A 139 -0.73 -6.41 4.85
N THR A 140 -1.01 -6.89 6.06
CA THR A 140 -1.41 -8.28 6.31
C THR A 140 -2.73 -8.59 5.61
N GLY A 141 -3.73 -7.71 5.74
CA GLY A 141 -5.03 -7.86 5.08
C GLY A 141 -4.89 -7.93 3.57
N CYS A 142 -4.15 -7.01 2.95
CA CYS A 142 -3.89 -7.00 1.51
C CYS A 142 -3.10 -8.23 1.06
N GLY A 143 -2.07 -8.64 1.78
CA GLY A 143 -1.26 -9.82 1.48
C GLY A 143 -2.07 -11.12 1.55
N MET A 144 -2.90 -11.27 2.59
CA MET A 144 -3.80 -12.41 2.76
C MET A 144 -4.90 -12.45 1.70
N ALA A 145 -5.42 -11.30 1.27
CA ALA A 145 -6.35 -11.22 0.15
C ALA A 145 -5.68 -11.66 -1.16
N GLY A 146 -4.47 -11.16 -1.45
CA GLY A 146 -3.69 -11.58 -2.60
C GLY A 146 -3.41 -13.09 -2.60
N TYR A 147 -3.04 -13.65 -1.44
CA TYR A 147 -2.88 -15.09 -1.27
C TYR A 147 -4.14 -15.88 -1.62
N ARG A 148 -5.31 -15.40 -1.17
CA ARG A 148 -6.59 -16.07 -1.38
C ARG A 148 -7.11 -15.96 -2.81
N PHE A 149 -6.98 -14.80 -3.43
CA PHE A 149 -7.49 -14.56 -4.78
C PHE A 149 -6.55 -15.05 -5.87
N LEU A 150 -5.24 -14.92 -5.69
CA LEU A 150 -4.25 -15.10 -6.74
C LEU A 150 -3.28 -16.27 -6.48
N GLY A 151 -3.16 -16.71 -5.21
CA GLY A 151 -2.25 -17.77 -4.81
C GLY A 151 -1.09 -17.29 -3.94
N ARG A 152 -0.28 -18.24 -3.49
CA ARG A 152 0.72 -18.04 -2.43
C ARG A 152 1.80 -17.02 -2.77
N HIS A 153 2.37 -17.11 -3.96
CA HIS A 153 3.43 -16.18 -4.40
C HIS A 153 2.90 -14.76 -4.59
N GLN A 154 1.71 -14.64 -5.18
CA GLN A 154 1.08 -13.35 -5.46
C GLN A 154 0.69 -12.60 -4.19
N GLY A 155 0.34 -13.30 -3.10
CA GLY A 155 0.12 -12.65 -1.80
C GLY A 155 1.34 -11.89 -1.31
N ARG A 156 2.55 -12.44 -1.49
CA ARG A 156 3.81 -11.76 -1.19
C ARG A 156 4.06 -10.59 -2.13
N SER A 157 3.78 -10.78 -3.42
CA SER A 157 3.94 -9.74 -4.43
C SER A 157 3.05 -8.53 -4.13
N VAL A 158 1.82 -8.73 -3.63
CA VAL A 158 0.94 -7.63 -3.19
C VAL A 158 1.63 -6.80 -2.10
N VAL A 159 2.18 -7.44 -1.07
CA VAL A 159 2.88 -6.74 0.02
C VAL A 159 4.11 -6.01 -0.50
N LEU A 160 4.93 -6.65 -1.36
CA LEU A 160 6.13 -6.04 -1.95
C LEU A 160 5.78 -4.83 -2.82
N ILE A 161 4.71 -4.90 -3.60
CA ILE A 161 4.22 -3.77 -4.40
C ILE A 161 3.79 -2.62 -3.49
N LEU A 162 3.06 -2.91 -2.41
CA LEU A 162 2.58 -1.90 -1.46
C LEU A 162 3.73 -1.17 -0.77
N ILE A 163 4.70 -1.91 -0.20
CA ILE A 163 5.85 -1.30 0.47
C ILE A 163 6.78 -0.55 -0.50
N GLY A 164 6.72 -0.86 -1.80
CA GLY A 164 7.42 -0.13 -2.85
C GLY A 164 6.72 1.16 -3.30
N CYS A 165 5.47 1.41 -2.88
CA CYS A 165 4.75 2.63 -3.25
C CYS A 165 5.17 3.80 -2.37
N ALA A 166 5.67 4.89 -2.98
CA ALA A 166 6.14 6.08 -2.25
C ALA A 166 5.05 6.67 -1.35
N GLY A 167 3.79 6.64 -1.79
CA GLY A 167 2.66 7.10 -0.98
C GLY A 167 2.46 6.32 0.31
N LEU A 168 2.67 4.99 0.29
CA LEU A 168 2.57 4.20 1.51
C LEU A 168 3.81 4.38 2.41
N ILE A 169 5.00 4.61 1.84
CA ILE A 169 6.20 4.93 2.63
C ILE A 169 5.93 6.18 3.48
N MET A 170 5.31 7.21 2.91
CA MET A 170 4.96 8.41 3.67
C MET A 170 3.82 8.14 4.67
N SER A 171 2.66 7.68 4.18
CA SER A 171 1.45 7.52 5.01
C SER A 171 1.57 6.42 6.07
N GLY A 172 2.42 5.43 5.83
CA GLY A 172 2.63 4.29 6.73
C GLY A 172 3.55 4.57 7.92
N HIS A 173 4.23 5.73 7.94
CA HIS A 173 5.14 6.14 9.02
C HIS A 173 4.70 7.46 9.69
N PHE A 174 3.73 8.14 9.10
CA PHE A 174 3.23 9.42 9.58
C PHE A 174 2.26 9.24 10.76
N LEU A 175 2.39 10.07 11.79
CA LEU A 175 1.49 10.08 12.94
C LEU A 175 0.13 10.65 12.52
N GLY A 176 -0.86 9.76 12.26
CA GLY A 176 -2.17 10.22 11.76
C GLY A 176 -3.16 9.10 11.42
N GLY A 177 -4.43 9.48 11.36
CA GLY A 177 -5.57 8.59 11.15
C GLY A 177 -5.60 7.83 9.81
N MET A 178 -4.78 8.21 8.81
CA MET A 178 -4.76 7.55 7.51
C MET A 178 -4.25 6.10 7.57
N SER A 179 -3.44 5.75 8.57
CA SER A 179 -3.06 4.37 8.84
C SER A 179 -4.25 3.49 9.25
N VAL A 180 -5.23 4.05 9.99
CA VAL A 180 -6.50 3.38 10.33
C VAL A 180 -7.31 3.10 9.07
N VAL A 181 -7.37 4.06 8.13
CA VAL A 181 -8.01 3.88 6.84
C VAL A 181 -7.37 2.72 6.08
N PHE A 182 -6.05 2.69 6.01
CA PHE A 182 -5.34 1.61 5.32
C PHE A 182 -5.57 0.24 5.97
N ALA A 183 -5.59 0.17 7.30
CA ALA A 183 -5.96 -1.04 8.04
C ALA A 183 -7.38 -1.50 7.68
N ALA A 184 -8.34 -0.59 7.70
CA ALA A 184 -9.75 -0.87 7.38
C ALA A 184 -9.91 -1.37 5.93
N LEU A 185 -9.24 -0.74 4.96
CA LEU A 185 -9.25 -1.16 3.57
C LEU A 185 -8.62 -2.55 3.38
N GLY A 186 -7.50 -2.83 4.06
CA GLY A 186 -6.89 -4.16 4.07
C GLY A 186 -7.79 -5.23 4.67
N MET A 187 -8.47 -4.92 5.77
CA MET A 187 -9.49 -5.80 6.38
C MET A 187 -10.65 -6.07 5.43
N CYS A 188 -11.18 -5.04 4.76
CA CYS A 188 -12.22 -5.18 3.76
C CYS A 188 -11.78 -6.07 2.60
N LEU A 189 -10.60 -5.84 2.04
CA LEU A 189 -10.08 -6.63 0.92
C LEU A 189 -9.91 -8.10 1.31
N TYR A 190 -9.41 -8.38 2.52
CA TYR A 190 -9.30 -9.74 3.05
C TYR A 190 -10.68 -10.35 3.31
N GLY A 191 -11.62 -9.59 3.88
CA GLY A 191 -13.00 -10.00 4.10
C GLY A 191 -13.66 -10.47 2.80
N PHE A 192 -13.57 -9.68 1.71
CA PHE A 192 -14.09 -10.08 0.39
C PHE A 192 -13.45 -11.39 -0.13
N SER A 193 -12.18 -11.63 0.16
CA SER A 193 -11.51 -12.86 -0.27
C SER A 193 -12.01 -14.12 0.46
N LEU A 194 -12.54 -13.97 1.67
CA LEU A 194 -13.00 -15.07 2.53
C LEU A 194 -14.43 -15.51 2.29
N VAL A 195 -15.22 -14.76 1.53
CA VAL A 195 -16.68 -14.97 1.33
C VAL A 195 -17.04 -16.40 0.96
N GLN A 196 -16.22 -17.09 0.17
CA GLN A 196 -16.50 -18.47 -0.25
C GLN A 196 -16.17 -19.52 0.80
N THR A 197 -15.24 -19.21 1.72
CA THR A 197 -14.66 -20.23 2.61
C THR A 197 -15.03 -20.02 4.07
N ARG A 198 -15.03 -18.77 4.55
CA ARG A 198 -15.22 -18.40 5.97
C ARG A 198 -16.19 -17.22 6.11
N VAL A 199 -17.48 -17.46 5.92
CA VAL A 199 -18.54 -16.45 5.87
C VAL A 199 -18.55 -15.55 7.12
N ILE A 200 -18.46 -16.13 8.32
CA ILE A 200 -18.48 -15.38 9.59
C ILE A 200 -17.28 -14.44 9.67
N MET A 201 -16.07 -14.94 9.42
CA MET A 201 -14.86 -14.11 9.45
C MET A 201 -14.91 -13.01 8.39
N ALA A 202 -15.44 -13.31 7.21
CA ALA A 202 -15.65 -12.34 6.15
C ALA A 202 -16.60 -11.22 6.61
N ALA A 203 -17.71 -11.58 7.26
CA ALA A 203 -18.69 -10.63 7.80
C ALA A 203 -18.08 -9.73 8.90
N LEU A 204 -17.32 -10.32 9.83
CA LEU A 204 -16.65 -9.59 10.90
C LEU A 204 -15.61 -8.60 10.33
N LEU A 205 -14.77 -9.05 9.39
CA LEU A 205 -13.73 -8.19 8.79
C LEU A 205 -14.33 -7.06 7.96
N LEU A 206 -15.37 -7.32 7.17
CA LEU A 206 -16.06 -6.28 6.41
C LEU A 206 -16.77 -5.30 7.33
N GLY A 207 -17.51 -5.80 8.32
CA GLY A 207 -18.25 -4.98 9.26
C GLY A 207 -17.34 -4.08 10.11
N ALA A 208 -16.28 -4.65 10.69
CA ALA A 208 -15.29 -3.89 11.43
C ALA A 208 -14.50 -2.91 10.54
N GLY A 209 -14.16 -3.32 9.31
CA GLY A 209 -13.52 -2.43 8.34
C GLY A 209 -14.38 -1.22 8.00
N TRP A 210 -15.67 -1.40 7.71
CA TRP A 210 -16.58 -0.29 7.45
C TRP A 210 -16.78 0.61 8.67
N ALA A 211 -16.85 0.03 9.86
CA ALA A 211 -16.91 0.80 11.10
C ALA A 211 -15.65 1.67 11.30
N LEU A 212 -14.46 1.12 11.05
CA LEU A 212 -13.21 1.90 11.11
C LEU A 212 -13.16 2.99 10.04
N LEU A 213 -13.66 2.74 8.82
CA LEU A 213 -13.76 3.77 7.77
C LEU A 213 -14.70 4.91 8.17
N SER A 214 -15.77 4.64 8.91
CA SER A 214 -16.69 5.70 9.36
C SER A 214 -16.07 6.64 10.40
N LEU A 215 -15.08 6.15 11.14
CA LEU A 215 -14.34 6.91 12.16
C LEU A 215 -13.15 7.69 11.59
N SER A 216 -12.76 7.42 10.34
CA SER A 216 -11.63 8.10 9.67
C SER A 216 -11.60 7.73 8.18
N PRO A 217 -11.82 8.60 7.26
CA PRO A 217 -12.02 10.04 7.27
C PRO A 217 -13.48 10.49 7.33
N GLY A 218 -14.45 9.59 7.59
CA GLY A 218 -15.84 9.96 7.73
C GLY A 218 -16.82 8.97 7.10
N TRP A 219 -18.11 9.18 7.36
CA TRP A 219 -19.18 8.25 6.99
C TRP A 219 -19.37 8.08 5.48
N LEU A 220 -19.02 9.10 4.67
CA LEU A 220 -19.22 9.02 3.22
C LEU A 220 -18.37 7.91 2.59
N LEU A 221 -17.11 7.76 3.03
CA LEU A 221 -16.23 6.69 2.53
C LEU A 221 -16.79 5.32 2.91
N ALA A 222 -17.19 5.14 4.17
CA ALA A 222 -17.78 3.87 4.63
C ALA A 222 -19.05 3.53 3.83
N ALA A 223 -19.98 4.50 3.68
CA ALA A 223 -21.21 4.33 2.91
C ALA A 223 -20.95 3.97 1.45
N ALA A 224 -19.98 4.62 0.81
CA ALA A 224 -19.61 4.33 -0.58
C ALA A 224 -19.08 2.90 -0.74
N PHE A 225 -18.26 2.42 0.19
CA PHE A 225 -17.79 1.02 0.18
C PHE A 225 -18.90 0.02 0.49
N MET A 226 -19.84 0.36 1.37
CA MET A 226 -21.05 -0.44 1.61
C MET A 226 -21.91 -0.53 0.35
N LEU A 227 -22.15 0.61 -0.34
CA LEU A 227 -22.88 0.63 -1.62
C LEU A 227 -22.16 -0.14 -2.72
N MET A 228 -20.83 -0.02 -2.80
CA MET A 228 -20.02 -0.85 -3.69
C MET A 228 -20.26 -2.35 -3.41
N ALA A 229 -20.22 -2.75 -2.14
CA ALA A 229 -20.46 -4.14 -1.77
C ALA A 229 -21.88 -4.60 -2.16
N LEU A 230 -22.89 -3.76 -2.00
CA LEU A 230 -24.26 -4.04 -2.45
C LEU A 230 -24.36 -4.15 -3.99
N SER A 231 -23.52 -3.48 -4.74
CA SER A 231 -23.51 -3.53 -6.21
C SER A 231 -22.78 -4.75 -6.80
N LEU A 232 -21.87 -5.38 -6.06
CA LEU A 232 -21.09 -6.53 -6.57
C LEU A 232 -21.96 -7.69 -7.10
N PRO A 233 -23.15 -8.06 -6.53
CA PRO A 233 -24.01 -9.10 -7.09
C PRO A 233 -24.62 -8.80 -8.45
N LEU A 234 -24.47 -7.57 -8.99
CA LEU A 234 -24.80 -7.29 -10.40
C LEU A 234 -23.91 -8.13 -11.33
N SER A 235 -22.70 -8.45 -10.89
CA SER A 235 -21.80 -9.37 -11.57
C SER A 235 -22.13 -10.84 -11.20
N ARG A 236 -22.13 -11.71 -12.22
CA ARG A 236 -22.38 -13.15 -12.02
C ARG A 236 -21.42 -13.81 -11.05
N GLN A 237 -20.16 -13.37 -10.99
CA GLN A 237 -19.11 -13.91 -10.13
C GLN A 237 -19.39 -13.73 -8.64
N TRP A 238 -20.16 -12.71 -8.27
CA TRP A 238 -20.51 -12.37 -6.89
C TRP A 238 -21.94 -12.79 -6.50
N ARG A 239 -22.75 -13.28 -7.45
CA ARG A 239 -24.14 -13.71 -7.23
C ARG A 239 -24.19 -15.11 -6.60
N ILE A 240 -23.72 -15.23 -5.35
CA ILE A 240 -23.68 -16.49 -4.59
C ILE A 240 -24.34 -16.33 -3.22
N LYS A 241 -25.05 -17.36 -2.75
CA LYS A 241 -25.77 -17.34 -1.46
C LYS A 241 -24.86 -16.95 -0.29
N ARG A 242 -23.65 -17.46 -0.24
CA ARG A 242 -22.67 -17.14 0.82
C ARG A 242 -22.34 -15.65 0.87
N TYR A 243 -22.32 -14.97 -0.28
CA TYR A 243 -22.06 -13.53 -0.34
C TYR A 243 -23.17 -12.73 0.33
N TYR A 244 -24.44 -13.05 0.04
CA TYR A 244 -25.58 -12.37 0.68
C TYR A 244 -25.59 -12.58 2.20
N ILE A 245 -25.30 -13.81 2.67
CA ILE A 245 -25.18 -14.08 4.11
C ILE A 245 -24.03 -13.25 4.72
N THR A 246 -22.88 -13.17 4.01
CA THR A 246 -21.75 -12.33 4.45
C THR A 246 -22.15 -10.86 4.53
N LEU A 247 -22.88 -10.32 3.53
CA LEU A 247 -23.34 -8.94 3.55
C LEU A 247 -24.26 -8.66 4.74
N ILE A 248 -25.28 -9.49 4.94
CA ILE A 248 -26.20 -9.35 6.09
C ILE A 248 -25.42 -9.34 7.41
N GLY A 249 -24.49 -10.28 7.59
CA GLY A 249 -23.64 -10.34 8.77
C GLY A 249 -22.72 -9.12 8.90
N ALA A 250 -22.16 -8.64 7.78
CA ALA A 250 -21.28 -7.45 7.77
C ALA A 250 -22.07 -6.18 8.17
N PHE A 251 -23.29 -6.00 7.66
CA PHE A 251 -24.16 -4.90 8.07
C PHE A 251 -24.58 -5.02 9.54
N ALA A 252 -24.88 -6.25 10.00
CA ALA A 252 -25.23 -6.50 11.40
C ALA A 252 -24.10 -6.17 12.37
N VAL A 253 -22.84 -6.25 11.92
CA VAL A 253 -21.64 -5.85 12.68
C VAL A 253 -21.36 -4.33 12.51
N ALA A 254 -21.40 -3.84 11.27
CA ALA A 254 -21.02 -2.46 10.96
C ALA A 254 -21.96 -1.44 11.59
N LEU A 255 -23.28 -1.59 11.42
CA LEU A 255 -24.24 -0.58 11.86
C LEU A 255 -24.21 -0.30 13.37
N PRO A 256 -24.18 -1.33 14.26
CA PRO A 256 -24.01 -1.08 15.69
C PRO A 256 -22.68 -0.42 16.00
N LEU A 257 -21.57 -0.87 15.42
CA LEU A 257 -20.25 -0.28 15.69
C LEU A 257 -20.14 1.16 15.20
N MET A 258 -20.73 1.49 14.04
CA MET A 258 -20.77 2.84 13.52
C MET A 258 -21.62 3.78 14.39
N SER A 259 -22.69 3.28 15.03
CA SER A 259 -23.56 4.08 15.89
C SER A 259 -22.99 4.35 17.28
N VAL A 260 -21.97 3.58 17.73
CA VAL A 260 -21.35 3.80 19.05
C VAL A 260 -20.76 5.19 19.18
N TYR A 261 -20.00 5.65 18.20
CA TYR A 261 -19.32 6.95 18.26
C TYR A 261 -20.27 8.13 18.33
N PRO A 262 -21.24 8.32 17.40
CA PRO A 262 -22.18 9.42 17.49
C PRO A 262 -23.05 9.37 18.76
N PHE A 263 -23.44 8.17 19.18
CA PHE A 263 -24.20 8.00 20.43
C PHE A 263 -23.38 8.43 21.66
N ALA A 264 -22.14 7.96 21.76
CA ALA A 264 -21.25 8.30 22.87
C ALA A 264 -20.91 9.81 22.88
N LEU A 265 -20.62 10.38 21.69
CA LEU A 265 -20.33 11.81 21.55
C LEU A 265 -21.55 12.67 21.99
N TYR A 266 -22.77 12.29 21.54
CA TYR A 266 -23.99 13.00 21.91
C TYR A 266 -24.25 12.99 23.44
N HIS A 267 -24.03 11.85 24.09
CA HIS A 267 -24.23 11.74 25.54
C HIS A 267 -23.12 12.42 26.34
N THR A 268 -21.94 12.59 25.78
CA THR A 268 -20.82 13.23 26.46
C THR A 268 -20.85 14.75 26.28
N ASP A 269 -21.06 15.20 25.07
CA ASP A 269 -21.17 16.61 24.71
C ASP A 269 -22.08 16.78 23.47
N ALA A 270 -23.33 17.16 23.72
CA ALA A 270 -24.33 17.37 22.67
C ALA A 270 -23.93 18.50 21.71
N ALA A 271 -23.29 19.57 22.22
CA ALA A 271 -22.87 20.69 21.36
C ALA A 271 -21.79 20.25 20.39
N ALA A 272 -20.76 19.52 20.88
CA ALA A 272 -19.69 18.93 20.04
C ALA A 272 -20.28 17.94 19.04
N PHE A 273 -21.29 17.13 19.43
CA PHE A 273 -21.97 16.24 18.49
C PHE A 273 -22.61 17.00 17.34
N PHE A 274 -23.31 18.10 17.60
CA PHE A 274 -23.94 18.91 16.55
C PHE A 274 -22.90 19.57 15.64
N VAL A 275 -21.75 20.01 16.17
CA VAL A 275 -20.65 20.53 15.37
C VAL A 275 -20.10 19.42 14.46
N TRP A 276 -19.83 18.24 15.02
CA TRP A 276 -19.39 17.09 14.22
C TRP A 276 -20.40 16.72 13.12
N TRP A 277 -21.69 16.62 13.47
CA TRP A 277 -22.76 16.26 12.53
C TRP A 277 -22.91 17.28 11.39
N GLN A 278 -22.82 18.56 11.70
CA GLN A 278 -23.02 19.63 10.73
C GLN A 278 -21.81 19.86 9.83
N TYR A 279 -20.59 19.63 10.32
CA TYR A 279 -19.37 20.06 9.63
C TYR A 279 -18.36 18.94 9.32
N HIS A 280 -18.40 17.79 10.02
CA HIS A 280 -17.36 16.74 9.91
C HIS A 280 -17.89 15.35 9.60
N LEU A 281 -19.21 15.12 9.58
CA LEU A 281 -19.83 13.80 9.39
C LEU A 281 -19.31 13.07 8.15
N PHE A 282 -19.13 13.79 7.04
CA PHE A 282 -18.69 13.22 5.77
C PHE A 282 -17.19 13.41 5.50
N GLY A 283 -16.43 13.78 6.52
CA GLY A 283 -14.98 13.99 6.40
C GLY A 283 -14.64 15.11 5.43
N ASP A 284 -13.81 14.81 4.43
CA ASP A 284 -13.38 15.75 3.40
C ASP A 284 -14.50 16.47 2.62
N PHE A 285 -15.72 15.99 2.73
CA PHE A 285 -16.90 16.59 2.09
C PHE A 285 -17.71 17.50 3.04
N GLY A 286 -17.21 17.66 4.27
CA GLY A 286 -17.89 18.45 5.30
C GLY A 286 -18.93 17.64 6.07
N GLY A 287 -20.05 18.26 6.44
CA GLY A 287 -21.13 17.64 7.20
C GLY A 287 -22.50 17.90 6.61
N SER A 288 -23.53 17.64 7.40
CA SER A 288 -24.92 17.77 6.94
C SER A 288 -25.31 19.21 6.54
N ALA A 289 -24.72 20.22 7.18
CA ALA A 289 -24.99 21.65 6.88
C ALA A 289 -23.89 22.24 5.95
N SER A 290 -22.77 21.60 5.77
CA SER A 290 -21.60 22.12 5.03
C SER A 290 -21.13 21.21 3.93
N PHE A 291 -22.01 20.36 3.38
CA PHE A 291 -21.64 19.42 2.33
C PHE A 291 -21.16 20.15 1.08
N GLN A 292 -19.92 19.86 0.68
CA GLN A 292 -19.27 20.50 -0.45
C GLN A 292 -18.62 19.47 -1.36
N THR A 293 -18.68 19.72 -2.66
CA THR A 293 -17.97 18.95 -3.68
C THR A 293 -17.19 19.89 -4.58
N ALA A 294 -16.03 19.43 -5.05
CA ALA A 294 -15.22 20.14 -6.03
C ALA A 294 -14.64 19.14 -7.04
N PHE A 295 -14.41 19.60 -8.27
CA PHE A 295 -13.75 18.75 -9.25
C PHE A 295 -12.24 18.71 -9.00
N SER A 296 -11.78 17.64 -8.38
CA SER A 296 -10.38 17.46 -7.95
C SER A 296 -9.64 16.34 -8.69
N LEU A 297 -10.26 15.69 -9.67
CA LEU A 297 -9.67 14.58 -10.43
C LEU A 297 -8.28 14.89 -11.03
N PRO A 298 -8.02 16.06 -11.66
CA PRO A 298 -6.70 16.36 -12.22
C PRO A 298 -5.60 16.39 -11.17
N TYR A 299 -5.90 16.90 -9.97
CA TYR A 299 -4.96 16.89 -8.84
C TYR A 299 -4.57 15.47 -8.45
N TYR A 300 -5.56 14.59 -8.28
CA TYR A 300 -5.32 13.22 -7.88
C TYR A 300 -4.63 12.41 -8.97
N LEU A 301 -4.99 12.58 -10.23
CA LEU A 301 -4.30 11.91 -11.34
C LEU A 301 -2.82 12.32 -11.43
N LYS A 302 -2.51 13.62 -11.29
CA LYS A 302 -1.13 14.10 -11.29
C LYS A 302 -0.31 13.47 -10.17
N ASN A 303 -0.88 13.37 -8.98
CA ASN A 303 -0.18 12.81 -7.82
C ASN A 303 -0.15 11.27 -7.80
N LEU A 304 -1.10 10.60 -8.45
CA LEU A 304 -1.15 9.14 -8.53
C LEU A 304 0.11 8.53 -9.14
N PHE A 305 0.71 9.22 -10.14
CA PHE A 305 1.87 8.69 -10.86
C PHE A 305 3.04 8.36 -9.95
N TRP A 306 3.37 9.22 -9.02
CA TRP A 306 4.46 8.98 -8.10
C TRP A 306 4.00 8.28 -6.82
N PHE A 307 2.79 8.60 -6.31
CA PHE A 307 2.25 8.06 -5.07
C PHE A 307 2.05 6.55 -5.12
N ALA A 308 1.47 6.05 -6.21
CA ALA A 308 1.12 4.64 -6.37
C ALA A 308 2.03 3.88 -7.34
N PHE A 309 3.20 4.42 -7.72
CA PHE A 309 4.19 3.65 -8.46
C PHE A 309 4.89 2.67 -7.50
N PRO A 310 5.08 1.38 -7.88
CA PRO A 310 4.84 0.77 -9.19
C PRO A 310 3.44 0.16 -9.38
N ALA A 311 2.56 0.21 -8.38
CA ALA A 311 1.29 -0.51 -8.37
C ALA A 311 0.40 -0.19 -9.59
N TRP A 312 0.22 1.10 -9.95
CA TRP A 312 -0.61 1.48 -11.09
C TRP A 312 -0.06 0.99 -12.43
N ALA A 313 1.26 1.02 -12.63
CA ALA A 313 1.88 0.56 -13.86
C ALA A 313 1.71 -0.96 -14.05
N LEU A 314 1.89 -1.73 -12.98
CA LEU A 314 1.66 -3.17 -12.95
C LEU A 314 0.17 -3.52 -13.11
N ALA A 315 -0.72 -2.73 -12.52
CA ALA A 315 -2.17 -2.89 -12.68
C ALA A 315 -2.61 -2.69 -14.14
N LEU A 316 -2.10 -1.65 -14.83
CA LEU A 316 -2.34 -1.43 -16.25
C LEU A 316 -1.78 -2.57 -17.12
N TRP A 317 -0.60 -3.09 -16.80
CA TRP A 317 -0.06 -4.27 -17.46
C TRP A 317 -1.02 -5.45 -17.35
N THR A 318 -1.50 -5.75 -16.13
CA THR A 318 -2.45 -6.84 -15.92
C THR A 318 -3.76 -6.60 -16.67
N ALA A 319 -4.31 -5.39 -16.63
CA ALA A 319 -5.54 -5.03 -17.34
C ALA A 319 -5.44 -5.21 -18.85
N SER A 320 -4.24 -4.99 -19.42
CA SER A 320 -3.99 -5.22 -20.85
C SER A 320 -3.92 -6.71 -21.25
N ARG A 321 -3.83 -7.64 -20.27
CA ARG A 321 -3.60 -9.06 -20.52
C ARG A 321 -4.76 -9.98 -20.11
N ILE A 322 -5.64 -9.51 -19.24
CA ILE A 322 -6.73 -10.30 -18.69
C ILE A 322 -8.05 -9.54 -18.84
N LYS A 323 -9.11 -10.28 -19.12
CA LYS A 323 -10.49 -9.77 -19.05
C LYS A 323 -10.94 -9.68 -17.59
N LEU A 324 -10.58 -8.60 -16.90
CA LEU A 324 -10.81 -8.41 -15.46
C LEU A 324 -12.26 -8.64 -15.04
N HIS A 325 -13.24 -8.33 -15.92
CA HIS A 325 -14.67 -8.53 -15.65
C HIS A 325 -15.09 -10.01 -15.55
N GLN A 326 -14.23 -10.94 -15.96
CA GLN A 326 -14.47 -12.39 -15.85
C GLN A 326 -13.95 -12.97 -14.54
N GLU A 327 -13.04 -12.26 -13.86
CA GLU A 327 -12.41 -12.68 -12.61
C GLU A 327 -13.10 -12.02 -11.41
N ARG A 328 -13.35 -12.78 -10.34
CA ARG A 328 -13.99 -12.23 -9.13
C ARG A 328 -13.17 -11.08 -8.51
N TRP A 329 -11.88 -11.31 -8.36
CA TRP A 329 -10.96 -10.30 -7.83
C TRP A 329 -10.83 -9.10 -8.79
N GLY A 330 -10.94 -9.33 -10.09
CA GLY A 330 -10.93 -8.28 -11.10
C GLY A 330 -12.16 -7.39 -11.03
N VAL A 331 -13.36 -7.98 -10.90
CA VAL A 331 -14.62 -7.22 -10.70
C VAL A 331 -14.54 -6.40 -9.41
N LEU A 332 -14.09 -6.99 -8.30
CA LEU A 332 -13.91 -6.28 -7.02
C LEU A 332 -12.96 -5.08 -7.18
N ALA A 333 -11.78 -5.31 -7.77
CA ALA A 333 -10.79 -4.27 -7.95
C ALA A 333 -11.28 -3.12 -8.85
N LEU A 334 -11.99 -3.44 -9.96
CA LEU A 334 -12.57 -2.43 -10.83
C LEU A 334 -13.67 -1.62 -10.14
N SER A 335 -14.60 -2.28 -9.44
CA SER A 335 -15.66 -1.61 -8.68
C SER A 335 -15.08 -0.72 -7.58
N TRP A 336 -14.05 -1.21 -6.88
CA TRP A 336 -13.34 -0.44 -5.87
C TRP A 336 -12.67 0.81 -6.45
N LEU A 337 -11.90 0.63 -7.53
CA LEU A 337 -11.26 1.76 -8.21
C LEU A 337 -12.28 2.78 -8.71
N ALA A 338 -13.40 2.32 -9.29
CA ALA A 338 -14.46 3.22 -9.76
C ALA A 338 -15.03 4.06 -8.62
N VAL A 339 -15.39 3.45 -7.48
CA VAL A 339 -15.91 4.17 -6.31
C VAL A 339 -14.87 5.13 -5.74
N ALA A 340 -13.63 4.67 -5.54
CA ALA A 340 -12.57 5.50 -5.00
C ALA A 340 -12.25 6.69 -5.93
N PHE A 341 -12.16 6.49 -7.25
CA PHE A 341 -11.95 7.58 -8.20
C PHE A 341 -13.13 8.56 -8.25
N LEU A 342 -14.38 8.09 -8.14
CA LEU A 342 -15.55 8.97 -8.06
C LEU A 342 -15.50 9.86 -6.82
N LEU A 343 -15.18 9.28 -5.66
CA LEU A 343 -15.02 10.07 -4.43
C LEU A 343 -13.88 11.07 -4.54
N LEU A 344 -12.71 10.65 -5.02
CA LEU A 344 -11.56 11.54 -5.21
C LEU A 344 -11.87 12.66 -6.22
N ALA A 345 -12.58 12.33 -7.31
CA ALA A 345 -12.99 13.34 -8.29
C ALA A 345 -13.92 14.39 -7.73
N ALA A 346 -14.78 14.01 -6.78
CA ALA A 346 -15.78 14.89 -6.15
C ALA A 346 -15.29 15.52 -4.84
N SER A 347 -14.13 15.13 -4.30
CA SER A 347 -13.60 15.63 -3.02
C SER A 347 -13.35 17.14 -3.06
N SER A 348 -13.85 17.85 -2.07
CA SER A 348 -13.60 19.28 -1.88
C SER A 348 -12.19 19.55 -1.34
N SER A 349 -11.67 18.66 -0.52
CA SER A 349 -10.30 18.71 -0.02
C SER A 349 -9.34 18.02 -1.01
N ARG A 350 -8.26 18.69 -1.34
CA ARG A 350 -7.18 18.11 -2.17
C ARG A 350 -6.12 17.46 -1.29
N TYR A 351 -6.54 16.48 -0.48
CA TYR A 351 -5.66 15.80 0.44
C TYR A 351 -5.01 14.59 -0.24
N GLN A 352 -3.69 14.67 -0.44
CA GLN A 352 -2.95 13.68 -1.22
C GLN A 352 -3.01 12.26 -0.65
N ASN A 353 -3.05 12.13 0.68
CA ASN A 353 -3.10 10.83 1.34
C ASN A 353 -4.39 10.04 1.05
N ASN A 354 -5.44 10.67 0.51
CA ASN A 354 -6.64 9.98 0.03
C ASN A 354 -6.36 9.03 -1.14
N LEU A 355 -5.25 9.20 -1.87
CA LEU A 355 -4.78 8.24 -2.87
C LEU A 355 -4.49 6.86 -2.27
N LEU A 356 -4.36 6.75 -0.96
CA LEU A 356 -4.23 5.49 -0.23
C LEU A 356 -5.41 4.55 -0.49
N TRP A 357 -6.60 5.09 -0.78
CA TRP A 357 -7.80 4.29 -1.09
C TRP A 357 -7.63 3.45 -2.36
N LEU A 358 -6.75 3.86 -3.27
CA LEU A 358 -6.47 3.17 -4.53
C LEU A 358 -5.39 2.07 -4.41
N LEU A 359 -4.54 2.11 -3.38
CA LEU A 359 -3.39 1.21 -3.28
C LEU A 359 -3.77 -0.27 -3.16
N PRO A 360 -4.75 -0.69 -2.31
CA PRO A 360 -5.10 -2.10 -2.18
C PRO A 360 -5.55 -2.75 -3.50
N PRO A 361 -6.51 -2.20 -4.27
CA PRO A 361 -6.91 -2.80 -5.54
C PRO A 361 -5.83 -2.69 -6.61
N LEU A 362 -5.02 -1.62 -6.65
CA LEU A 362 -3.91 -1.50 -7.60
C LEU A 362 -2.81 -2.53 -7.34
N ALA A 363 -2.47 -2.77 -6.08
CA ALA A 363 -1.48 -3.79 -5.71
C ALA A 363 -1.98 -5.20 -6.00
N LEU A 364 -3.27 -5.49 -5.76
CA LEU A 364 -3.89 -6.76 -6.12
C LEU A 364 -3.83 -7.00 -7.63
N LEU A 365 -4.24 -6.01 -8.44
CA LEU A 365 -4.13 -6.06 -9.90
C LEU A 365 -2.68 -6.23 -10.35
N GLY A 366 -1.77 -5.46 -9.76
CA GLY A 366 -0.35 -5.48 -10.11
C GLY A 366 0.33 -6.84 -9.88
N ALA A 367 -0.07 -7.54 -8.80
CA ALA A 367 0.48 -8.85 -8.47
C ALA A 367 -0.03 -9.98 -9.37
N ALA A 368 -1.22 -9.84 -9.97
CA ALA A 368 -1.90 -10.94 -10.65
C ALA A 368 -1.16 -11.49 -11.89
N ARG A 369 -0.36 -10.68 -12.58
CA ARG A 369 0.41 -11.09 -13.77
C ARG A 369 1.87 -10.64 -13.72
N LEU A 370 2.41 -10.54 -12.52
CA LEU A 370 3.81 -10.12 -12.33
C LEU A 370 4.80 -11.08 -13.03
N ASP A 371 4.55 -12.39 -12.93
CA ASP A 371 5.40 -13.43 -13.54
C ASP A 371 5.40 -13.38 -15.08
N GLY A 372 4.36 -12.81 -15.69
CA GLY A 372 4.24 -12.62 -17.13
C GLY A 372 4.85 -11.32 -17.66
N LEU A 373 5.58 -10.58 -16.83
CA LEU A 373 6.15 -9.30 -17.24
C LEU A 373 7.24 -9.50 -18.30
N ARG A 374 7.18 -8.74 -19.39
CA ARG A 374 8.24 -8.77 -20.41
C ARG A 374 9.56 -8.33 -19.81
N ARG A 375 10.67 -8.96 -20.21
CA ARG A 375 12.03 -8.66 -19.69
C ARG A 375 12.35 -7.15 -19.71
N GLY A 376 11.97 -6.43 -20.78
CA GLY A 376 12.16 -4.99 -20.87
C GLY A 376 11.35 -4.19 -19.85
N ALA A 377 10.09 -4.56 -19.59
CA ALA A 377 9.27 -3.89 -18.60
C ALA A 377 9.77 -4.17 -17.17
N ALA A 378 10.17 -5.41 -16.89
CA ALA A 378 10.80 -5.78 -15.62
C ALA A 378 12.10 -5.00 -15.39
N ALA A 379 12.96 -4.92 -16.43
CA ALA A 379 14.20 -4.15 -16.39
C ALA A 379 13.94 -2.66 -16.16
N PHE A 380 12.93 -2.08 -16.81
CA PHE A 380 12.56 -0.68 -16.62
C PHE A 380 12.10 -0.39 -15.19
N ILE A 381 11.21 -1.21 -14.62
CA ILE A 381 10.74 -1.02 -13.24
C ILE A 381 11.91 -1.16 -12.24
N ASN A 382 12.77 -2.16 -12.45
CA ASN A 382 13.94 -2.35 -11.61
C ASN A 382 14.92 -1.16 -11.72
N TRP A 383 15.22 -0.72 -12.95
CA TRP A 383 16.08 0.44 -13.18
C TRP A 383 15.50 1.72 -12.58
N PHE A 384 14.20 1.94 -12.76
CA PHE A 384 13.51 3.10 -12.17
C PHE A 384 13.60 3.07 -10.65
N GLY A 385 13.34 1.91 -10.02
CA GLY A 385 13.47 1.75 -8.57
C GLY A 385 14.90 2.03 -8.09
N ILE A 386 15.90 1.46 -8.75
CA ILE A 386 17.32 1.69 -8.43
C ILE A 386 17.67 3.17 -8.53
N MET A 387 17.27 3.84 -9.64
CA MET A 387 17.57 5.26 -9.83
C MET A 387 16.86 6.13 -8.79
N THR A 388 15.55 5.93 -8.58
CA THR A 388 14.78 6.75 -7.66
C THR A 388 15.27 6.61 -6.23
N PHE A 389 15.34 5.37 -5.73
CA PHE A 389 15.77 5.11 -4.35
C PHE A 389 17.28 5.33 -4.16
N GLY A 390 18.09 5.08 -5.20
CA GLY A 390 19.53 5.35 -5.17
C GLY A 390 19.84 6.82 -5.10
N LEU A 391 19.20 7.64 -5.95
CA LEU A 391 19.36 9.10 -5.90
C LEU A 391 18.86 9.67 -4.58
N LEU A 392 17.71 9.17 -4.07
CA LEU A 392 17.20 9.58 -2.76
C LEU A 392 18.19 9.21 -1.64
N ALA A 393 18.74 8.00 -1.64
CA ALA A 393 19.74 7.57 -0.66
C ALA A 393 21.00 8.45 -0.71
N VAL A 394 21.52 8.73 -1.91
CA VAL A 394 22.66 9.65 -2.09
C VAL A 394 22.34 11.04 -1.55
N PHE A 395 21.15 11.56 -1.85
CA PHE A 395 20.72 12.87 -1.37
C PHE A 395 20.62 12.92 0.16
N LEU A 396 20.05 11.88 0.78
CA LEU A 396 19.95 11.78 2.23
C LEU A 396 21.33 11.68 2.90
N TRP A 397 22.26 10.88 2.36
CA TRP A 397 23.62 10.80 2.87
C TRP A 397 24.38 12.12 2.71
N LEU A 398 24.24 12.80 1.57
CA LEU A 398 24.84 14.12 1.38
C LEU A 398 24.24 15.16 2.35
N GLY A 399 22.93 15.12 2.58
CA GLY A 399 22.27 15.95 3.59
C GLY A 399 22.80 15.68 4.99
N PHE A 400 22.94 14.42 5.37
CA PHE A 400 23.52 14.02 6.64
C PHE A 400 24.95 14.57 6.83
N PHE A 401 25.82 14.41 5.82
CA PHE A 401 27.18 14.94 5.89
C PHE A 401 27.20 16.48 5.92
N ALA A 402 26.31 17.13 5.18
CA ALA A 402 26.22 18.58 5.16
C ALA A 402 25.80 19.14 6.54
N MET A 403 24.80 18.54 7.16
CA MET A 403 24.27 19.02 8.44
C MET A 403 25.20 18.70 9.62
N ASN A 404 25.86 17.54 9.62
CA ASN A 404 26.67 17.11 10.77
C ASN A 404 28.17 17.47 10.65
N TYR A 405 28.69 17.52 9.41
CA TYR A 405 30.11 17.71 9.16
C TYR A 405 30.43 18.93 8.29
N GLY A 406 29.42 19.70 7.86
CA GLY A 406 29.63 20.90 7.04
C GLY A 406 30.09 20.64 5.60
N TRP A 407 29.96 19.39 5.10
CA TRP A 407 30.44 19.03 3.77
C TRP A 407 29.31 18.33 2.97
N PRO A 408 29.08 18.72 1.69
CA PRO A 408 29.70 19.83 0.93
C PRO A 408 29.25 21.22 1.41
N ALA A 409 30.14 22.20 1.40
CA ALA A 409 29.93 23.53 2.00
C ALA A 409 28.62 24.22 1.50
N LYS A 410 28.37 24.22 0.17
CA LYS A 410 27.16 24.84 -0.40
C LYS A 410 25.85 24.20 0.10
N LEU A 411 25.86 22.89 0.37
CA LEU A 411 24.71 22.21 0.90
C LEU A 411 24.56 22.47 2.40
N ALA A 412 25.66 22.55 3.12
CA ALA A 412 25.69 22.92 4.54
C ALA A 412 25.15 24.34 4.78
N GLU A 413 25.54 25.32 3.99
CA GLU A 413 25.00 26.69 4.05
C GLU A 413 23.49 26.73 3.82
N ARG A 414 23.00 25.95 2.81
CA ARG A 414 21.56 25.85 2.54
C ARG A 414 20.82 25.13 3.66
N SER A 415 21.36 24.07 4.21
CA SER A 415 20.74 23.35 5.32
C SER A 415 20.67 24.21 6.59
N ALA A 416 21.70 24.98 6.88
CA ALA A 416 21.72 25.95 7.98
C ALA A 416 20.66 27.05 7.81
N TYR A 417 20.41 27.50 6.56
CA TYR A 417 19.34 28.46 6.27
C TYR A 417 17.95 27.89 6.58
N PHE A 418 17.68 26.61 6.22
CA PHE A 418 16.38 25.97 6.46
C PHE A 418 16.21 25.46 7.90
N SER A 419 17.30 25.17 8.59
CA SER A 419 17.31 24.64 9.96
C SER A 419 18.36 25.36 10.82
N PRO A 420 18.18 26.67 11.11
CA PRO A 420 19.15 27.47 11.79
C PRO A 420 19.44 27.05 13.24
N TYR A 421 18.53 26.30 13.85
CA TYR A 421 18.62 25.81 15.23
C TYR A 421 19.06 24.33 15.33
N TYR A 422 19.41 23.71 14.20
CA TYR A 422 19.86 22.33 14.20
C TYR A 422 21.23 22.23 14.90
N THR A 423 21.30 21.45 15.95
CA THR A 423 22.54 21.05 16.60
C THR A 423 22.93 19.67 16.11
N PRO A 424 24.17 19.45 15.63
CA PRO A 424 24.61 18.14 15.21
C PRO A 424 24.44 17.10 16.32
N ASP A 425 23.56 16.14 16.09
CA ASP A 425 23.35 15.00 16.98
C ASP A 425 23.35 13.71 16.14
N ILE A 426 24.25 12.80 16.52
CA ILE A 426 24.36 11.49 15.86
C ILE A 426 23.77 10.45 16.77
N SER A 427 22.50 10.17 16.53
CA SER A 427 21.80 9.07 17.18
C SER A 427 22.36 7.73 16.69
N ILE A 428 22.89 6.92 17.63
CA ILE A 428 23.61 5.65 17.33
C ILE A 428 22.69 4.66 16.61
N MET A 429 21.45 4.51 17.05
CA MET A 429 20.52 3.50 16.52
C MET A 429 20.15 3.74 15.04
N PRO A 430 19.68 4.91 14.62
CA PRO A 430 19.45 5.22 13.21
C PRO A 430 20.72 5.09 12.36
N MET A 431 21.88 5.45 12.89
CA MET A 431 23.16 5.32 12.19
C MET A 431 23.50 3.86 11.92
N VAL A 432 23.35 2.97 12.90
CA VAL A 432 23.58 1.52 12.75
C VAL A 432 22.63 0.94 11.70
N VAL A 433 21.35 1.32 11.73
CA VAL A 433 20.37 0.90 10.73
C VAL A 433 20.77 1.37 9.33
N ALA A 434 21.13 2.64 9.16
CA ALA A 434 21.53 3.20 7.87
C ALA A 434 22.80 2.56 7.32
N LEU A 435 23.82 2.35 8.17
CA LEU A 435 25.08 1.71 7.80
C LEU A 435 24.95 0.23 7.49
N SER A 436 23.97 -0.47 8.09
CA SER A 436 23.71 -1.88 7.78
C SER A 436 22.84 -2.03 6.52
N PHE A 437 21.82 -1.20 6.38
CA PHE A 437 20.86 -1.33 5.27
C PHE A 437 21.44 -0.89 3.93
N THR A 438 22.23 0.20 3.91
CA THR A 438 22.81 0.73 2.66
C THR A 438 23.71 -0.29 1.94
N PRO A 439 24.68 -0.96 2.59
CA PRO A 439 25.50 -2.00 1.94
C PRO A 439 24.68 -3.23 1.49
N VAL A 440 23.70 -3.65 2.29
CA VAL A 440 22.83 -4.79 1.93
C VAL A 440 22.01 -4.46 0.69
N TRP A 441 21.48 -3.25 0.58
CA TRP A 441 20.75 -2.79 -0.58
C TRP A 441 21.65 -2.69 -1.82
N LEU A 442 22.85 -2.11 -1.70
CA LEU A 442 23.84 -2.06 -2.78
C LEU A 442 24.24 -3.47 -3.25
N TRP A 443 24.45 -4.38 -2.32
CA TRP A 443 24.75 -5.76 -2.64
C TRP A 443 23.59 -6.47 -3.36
N ALA A 444 22.35 -6.24 -2.92
CA ALA A 444 21.16 -6.83 -3.56
C ALA A 444 20.98 -6.32 -5.01
N ILE A 445 21.32 -5.07 -5.30
CA ILE A 445 21.24 -4.48 -6.65
C ILE A 445 22.34 -5.03 -7.56
N THR A 446 23.54 -5.23 -7.05
CA THR A 446 24.70 -5.67 -7.84
C THR A 446 24.69 -7.18 -8.11
N ARG A 447 23.97 -7.95 -7.31
CA ARG A 447 23.79 -9.39 -7.50
C ARG A 447 22.66 -9.67 -8.50
N LYS A 448 22.97 -9.63 -9.78
CA LYS A 448 22.08 -10.11 -10.86
C LYS A 448 22.53 -11.45 -11.38
#